data_a3754d7ce2a40c09c8aa57b2d731efc1
#
_entry.id   a3754d7ce2a40c09c8aa57b2d731efc1
#
_cell.length_a   1.000
_cell.length_b   1.000
_cell.length_c   1.000
_cell.angle_alpha   90.00
_cell.angle_beta   90.00
_cell.angle_gamma   90.00
#
_symmetry.space_group_name_H-M   'P 1'
#
loop_
_entity.id
_entity.type
_entity.pdbx_description
1 polymer ?
#
loop_
_entity_poly.entity_id
_entity_poly.type
_entity_poly.pdbx_seq_one_letter_code
_entity_poly.pdbx_strand_id
1 'polypeptide(L)'
;GEVDILARNTTWTYSRDTDLKQTFLGVNYYDGQGFMVKKELGVSSAKELDGATVCVQVGTTTELNLSDFFKENGMSYEPVPTADNAESQQQYLAGACDTYTTDASALHGTRVNLEKPDDHLVLPEIISKEPLGPLVRHGDDNWADVGRWVLNALVIAEEKGCLLYTSPSPRDLSE
;
A
#
# COMPACT_ATOMS: atom_id res chain seq x y z
N GLY A 1 7.50 -21.04 -1.38
CA GLY A 1 7.82 -20.26 -0.31
C GLY A 1 9.23 -19.74 -0.20
N GLU A 2 9.43 -18.49 -0.59
CA GLU A 2 10.73 -17.81 -0.42
C GLU A 2 10.86 -17.22 1.00
N VAL A 3 9.71 -16.96 1.65
CA VAL A 3 9.66 -16.40 3.01
C VAL A 3 8.68 -17.17 3.89
N ASP A 4 8.88 -17.14 5.20
CA ASP A 4 8.02 -17.80 6.17
C ASP A 4 6.92 -16.88 6.71
N ILE A 5 7.16 -15.58 6.68
CA ILE A 5 6.19 -14.52 6.98
C ILE A 5 6.30 -13.42 5.95
N LEU A 6 5.16 -12.90 5.50
CA LEU A 6 5.09 -11.71 4.65
C LEU A 6 4.50 -10.57 5.47
N ALA A 7 5.32 -9.57 5.78
CA ALA A 7 4.92 -8.35 6.49
C ALA A 7 5.10 -7.14 5.56
N ARG A 8 4.15 -6.96 4.65
CA ARG A 8 4.10 -5.88 3.65
C ARG A 8 2.71 -5.25 3.67
N ASN A 9 2.49 -4.28 2.80
CA ASN A 9 1.19 -3.66 2.52
C ASN A 9 0.25 -4.65 1.77
N THR A 10 -0.06 -5.76 2.40
CA THR A 10 -0.90 -6.80 1.82
C THR A 10 -2.29 -6.73 2.44
N THR A 11 -3.29 -6.42 1.60
CA THR A 11 -4.68 -6.33 2.02
C THR A 11 -5.25 -7.69 2.35
N TRP A 12 -5.87 -7.81 3.50
CA TRP A 12 -6.61 -9.01 3.89
C TRP A 12 -7.91 -9.10 3.10
N THR A 13 -7.98 -10.02 2.17
CA THR A 13 -9.17 -10.30 1.35
C THR A 13 -9.59 -11.75 1.50
N TYR A 14 -10.87 -12.01 1.24
CA TYR A 14 -11.43 -13.36 1.27
C TYR A 14 -10.65 -14.33 0.34
N SER A 15 -10.39 -13.92 -0.89
CA SER A 15 -9.67 -14.76 -1.86
C SER A 15 -8.22 -15.06 -1.44
N ARG A 16 -7.52 -14.09 -0.86
CA ARG A 16 -6.17 -14.31 -0.35
C ARG A 16 -6.16 -15.28 0.83
N ASP A 17 -7.12 -15.14 1.73
CA ASP A 17 -7.25 -16.02 2.88
C ASP A 17 -7.64 -17.44 2.47
N THR A 18 -8.69 -17.61 1.68
CA THR A 18 -9.27 -18.92 1.35
C THR A 18 -8.63 -19.57 0.13
N ASP A 19 -8.61 -18.88 -1.02
CA ASP A 19 -8.20 -19.48 -2.30
C ASP A 19 -6.69 -19.58 -2.41
N LEU A 20 -5.96 -18.54 -1.98
CA LEU A 20 -4.50 -18.50 -1.97
C LEU A 20 -3.89 -19.12 -0.72
N LYS A 21 -4.71 -19.57 0.24
CA LYS A 21 -4.29 -20.26 1.47
C LYS A 21 -3.25 -19.47 2.27
N GLN A 22 -3.58 -18.19 2.52
CA GLN A 22 -2.78 -17.28 3.31
C GLN A 22 -3.47 -17.00 4.64
N THR A 23 -2.84 -17.31 5.76
CA THR A 23 -3.36 -17.01 7.10
C THR A 23 -2.90 -15.62 7.51
N PHE A 24 -3.83 -14.65 7.56
CA PHE A 24 -3.56 -13.34 8.10
C PHE A 24 -3.50 -13.37 9.63
N LEU A 25 -2.51 -12.70 10.21
CA LEU A 25 -2.24 -12.72 11.65
C LEU A 25 -3.03 -11.65 12.41
N GLY A 26 -3.53 -10.67 11.71
CA GLY A 26 -4.31 -9.52 12.20
C GLY A 26 -4.09 -8.32 11.29
N VAL A 27 -4.83 -7.25 11.55
CA VAL A 27 -4.65 -5.96 10.86
C VAL A 27 -3.72 -5.10 11.70
N ASN A 28 -2.65 -4.59 11.10
CA ASN A 28 -1.72 -3.65 11.73
C ASN A 28 -1.85 -2.23 11.20
N TYR A 29 -2.52 -2.05 10.07
CA TYR A 29 -2.76 -0.74 9.48
C TYR A 29 -4.02 -0.74 8.61
N TYR A 30 -4.88 0.26 8.78
CA TYR A 30 -6.02 0.51 7.90
C TYR A 30 -5.64 1.61 6.92
N ASP A 31 -5.40 1.22 5.67
CA ASP A 31 -5.05 2.12 4.58
C ASP A 31 -6.23 2.25 3.59
N GLY A 32 -5.98 2.93 2.51
CA GLY A 32 -6.87 3.03 1.37
C GLY A 32 -6.08 3.42 0.13
N GLN A 33 -6.62 3.10 -1.03
CA GLN A 33 -6.00 3.42 -2.30
C GLN A 33 -6.22 4.88 -2.66
N GLY A 34 -5.15 5.53 -3.15
CA GLY A 34 -5.17 6.91 -3.64
C GLY A 34 -4.49 7.05 -5.01
N PHE A 35 -4.31 8.30 -5.41
CA PHE A 35 -3.65 8.66 -6.67
C PHE A 35 -2.59 9.72 -6.42
N MET A 36 -1.45 9.60 -7.08
CA MET A 36 -0.41 10.62 -7.13
C MET A 36 -0.25 11.13 -8.57
N VAL A 37 -0.27 12.44 -8.73
CA VAL A 37 -0.15 13.13 -10.02
C VAL A 37 0.96 14.15 -9.97
N LYS A 38 1.50 14.53 -11.14
CA LYS A 38 2.32 15.73 -11.26
C LYS A 38 1.43 16.96 -11.20
N LYS A 39 1.84 18.00 -10.46
CA LYS A 39 1.07 19.25 -10.34
C LYS A 39 0.84 19.94 -11.69
N GLU A 40 1.75 19.74 -12.64
CA GLU A 40 1.61 20.26 -14.00
C GLU A 40 0.39 19.72 -14.76
N LEU A 41 -0.15 18.54 -14.33
CA LEU A 41 -1.39 17.99 -14.89
C LEU A 41 -2.61 18.90 -14.59
N GLY A 42 -2.53 19.73 -13.54
CA GLY A 42 -3.54 20.72 -13.22
C GLY A 42 -4.82 20.19 -12.59
N VAL A 43 -4.84 18.90 -12.18
CA VAL A 43 -5.98 18.26 -11.50
C VAL A 43 -5.84 18.34 -9.99
N SER A 44 -6.97 18.41 -9.30
CA SER A 44 -7.05 18.48 -7.84
C SER A 44 -7.92 17.38 -7.22
N SER A 45 -8.59 16.60 -8.04
CA SER A 45 -9.50 15.52 -7.67
C SER A 45 -9.32 14.32 -8.57
N ALA A 46 -9.43 13.11 -8.00
CA ALA A 46 -9.41 11.86 -8.78
C ALA A 46 -10.57 11.77 -9.79
N LYS A 47 -11.63 12.53 -9.60
CA LYS A 47 -12.76 12.63 -10.55
C LYS A 47 -12.44 13.44 -11.81
N GLU A 48 -11.31 14.10 -11.83
CA GLU A 48 -10.80 14.85 -13.00
C GLU A 48 -9.86 14.00 -13.88
N LEU A 49 -9.65 12.72 -13.52
CA LEU A 49 -8.77 11.79 -14.23
C LEU A 49 -9.44 11.03 -15.39
N ASP A 50 -10.58 11.52 -15.92
CA ASP A 50 -11.23 10.89 -17.07
C ASP A 50 -10.30 10.90 -18.30
N GLY A 51 -10.09 9.72 -18.88
CA GLY A 51 -9.19 9.51 -20.01
C GLY A 51 -7.70 9.45 -19.66
N ALA A 52 -7.32 9.52 -18.39
CA ALA A 52 -5.92 9.50 -17.95
C ALA A 52 -5.27 8.12 -18.15
N THR A 53 -3.96 8.14 -18.38
CA THR A 53 -3.12 6.94 -18.30
C THR A 53 -2.73 6.66 -16.85
N VAL A 54 -2.92 5.42 -16.38
CA VAL A 54 -2.76 5.04 -14.96
C VAL A 54 -1.76 3.91 -14.80
N CYS A 55 -0.62 4.17 -14.16
CA CYS A 55 0.32 3.13 -13.75
C CYS A 55 -0.24 2.35 -12.58
N VAL A 56 -0.41 1.03 -12.74
CA VAL A 56 -1.01 0.14 -11.73
C VAL A 56 -0.36 -1.23 -11.75
N GLN A 57 -0.09 -1.77 -10.55
CA GLN A 57 0.43 -3.13 -10.43
C GLN A 57 -0.68 -4.16 -10.70
N VAL A 58 -0.40 -5.07 -11.64
CA VAL A 58 -1.34 -6.13 -12.03
C VAL A 58 -1.52 -7.19 -10.95
N GLY A 59 -2.70 -7.83 -10.94
CA GLY A 59 -3.01 -8.93 -10.00
C GLY A 59 -3.20 -8.48 -8.55
N THR A 60 -3.50 -7.21 -8.33
CA THR A 60 -3.68 -6.62 -7.00
C THR A 60 -5.12 -6.14 -6.76
N THR A 61 -5.45 -5.89 -5.48
CA THR A 61 -6.69 -5.17 -5.12
C THR A 61 -6.73 -3.78 -5.73
N THR A 62 -5.56 -3.15 -5.90
CA THR A 62 -5.40 -1.82 -6.50
C THR A 62 -5.94 -1.78 -7.93
N GLU A 63 -5.63 -2.80 -8.74
CA GLU A 63 -6.14 -2.91 -10.12
C GLU A 63 -7.68 -3.06 -10.16
N LEU A 64 -8.23 -3.89 -9.26
CA LEU A 64 -9.68 -4.10 -9.17
C LEU A 64 -10.41 -2.82 -8.73
N ASN A 65 -9.96 -2.19 -7.66
CA ASN A 65 -10.54 -0.95 -7.14
C ASN A 65 -10.46 0.21 -8.16
N LEU A 66 -9.35 0.27 -8.91
CA LEU A 66 -9.19 1.25 -9.99
C LEU A 66 -10.30 1.10 -11.03
N SER A 67 -10.51 -0.13 -11.51
CA SER A 67 -11.56 -0.44 -12.50
C SER A 67 -12.96 -0.07 -11.98
N ASP A 68 -13.26 -0.43 -10.73
CA ASP A 68 -14.55 -0.15 -10.12
C ASP A 68 -14.77 1.35 -9.95
N PHE A 69 -13.77 2.10 -9.44
CA PHE A 69 -13.85 3.54 -9.25
C PHE A 69 -14.16 4.30 -10.57
N PHE A 70 -13.42 4.00 -11.63
CA PHE A 70 -13.65 4.67 -12.92
C PHE A 70 -15.00 4.32 -13.50
N LYS A 71 -15.41 3.06 -13.44
CA LYS A 71 -16.72 2.60 -13.87
C LYS A 71 -17.87 3.25 -13.10
N GLU A 72 -17.79 3.31 -11.77
CA GLU A 72 -18.82 3.91 -10.92
C GLU A 72 -18.99 5.40 -11.16
N ASN A 73 -17.91 6.11 -11.53
CA ASN A 73 -17.95 7.53 -11.85
C ASN A 73 -18.22 7.82 -13.34
N GLY A 74 -18.44 6.77 -14.16
CA GLY A 74 -18.69 6.94 -15.59
C GLY A 74 -17.48 7.46 -16.37
N MET A 75 -16.28 7.24 -15.85
CA MET A 75 -15.02 7.67 -16.44
C MET A 75 -14.31 6.52 -17.17
N SER A 76 -13.44 6.87 -18.09
CA SER A 76 -12.51 5.97 -18.77
C SER A 76 -11.08 6.18 -18.32
N TYR A 77 -10.22 5.19 -18.47
CA TYR A 77 -8.78 5.31 -18.23
C TYR A 77 -8.03 4.33 -19.15
N GLU A 78 -6.73 4.57 -19.32
CA GLU A 78 -5.83 3.66 -20.03
C GLU A 78 -4.84 3.07 -19.01
N PRO A 79 -4.92 1.75 -18.71
CA PRO A 79 -4.01 1.14 -17.74
C PRO A 79 -2.61 0.98 -18.34
N VAL A 80 -1.59 1.36 -17.57
CA VAL A 80 -0.19 1.02 -17.80
C VAL A 80 0.19 -0.05 -16.79
N PRO A 81 0.13 -1.35 -17.18
CA PRO A 81 0.35 -2.46 -16.28
C PRO A 81 1.83 -2.58 -15.91
N THR A 82 2.10 -2.84 -14.62
CA THR A 82 3.45 -3.00 -14.08
C THR A 82 3.53 -4.26 -13.22
N ALA A 83 4.74 -4.82 -13.09
CA ALA A 83 4.95 -6.03 -12.30
C ALA A 83 5.00 -5.74 -10.79
N ASP A 84 5.48 -4.57 -10.41
CA ASP A 84 5.57 -4.15 -9.01
C ASP A 84 5.47 -2.62 -8.84
N ASN A 85 5.42 -2.17 -7.58
CA ASN A 85 5.32 -0.74 -7.25
C ASN A 85 6.57 0.06 -7.65
N ALA A 86 7.74 -0.54 -7.69
CA ALA A 86 8.96 0.15 -8.09
C ALA A 86 8.92 0.47 -9.59
N GLU A 87 8.45 -0.47 -10.39
CA GLU A 87 8.22 -0.26 -11.83
C GLU A 87 7.12 0.80 -12.05
N SER A 88 6.00 0.75 -11.31
CA SER A 88 4.95 1.78 -11.39
C SER A 88 5.50 3.18 -11.14
N GLN A 89 6.32 3.33 -10.10
CA GLN A 89 6.98 4.60 -9.78
C GLN A 89 7.93 5.05 -10.90
N GLN A 90 8.74 4.15 -11.45
CA GLN A 90 9.66 4.46 -12.55
C GLN A 90 8.92 4.91 -13.80
N GLN A 91 7.87 4.19 -14.20
CA GLN A 91 7.04 4.52 -15.35
C GLN A 91 6.36 5.89 -15.19
N TYR A 92 5.80 6.16 -14.01
CA TYR A 92 5.21 7.46 -13.67
C TYR A 92 6.23 8.60 -13.76
N LEU A 93 7.41 8.44 -13.16
CA LEU A 93 8.45 9.46 -13.21
C LEU A 93 8.98 9.69 -14.63
N ALA A 94 9.05 8.64 -15.44
CA ALA A 94 9.40 8.72 -16.86
C ALA A 94 8.32 9.37 -17.73
N GLY A 95 7.12 9.61 -17.20
CA GLY A 95 6.00 10.20 -17.93
C GLY A 95 5.27 9.22 -18.84
N ALA A 96 5.38 7.91 -18.58
CA ALA A 96 4.64 6.87 -19.30
C ALA A 96 3.16 6.81 -18.85
N CYS A 97 2.83 7.36 -17.70
CA CYS A 97 1.46 7.52 -17.21
C CYS A 97 1.28 8.87 -16.52
N ASP A 98 0.04 9.38 -16.55
CA ASP A 98 -0.35 10.65 -15.95
C ASP A 98 -0.46 10.55 -14.43
N THR A 99 -0.86 9.38 -13.95
CA THR A 99 -1.04 9.11 -12.53
C THR A 99 -0.51 7.73 -12.13
N TYR A 100 -0.08 7.64 -10.87
CA TYR A 100 0.34 6.42 -10.20
C TYR A 100 -0.61 6.12 -9.04
N THR A 101 -1.13 4.90 -8.97
CA THR A 101 -2.07 4.49 -7.94
C THR A 101 -1.54 3.31 -7.13
N THR A 102 -1.65 3.41 -5.82
CA THR A 102 -1.38 2.39 -4.81
C THR A 102 -1.97 2.85 -3.47
N ASP A 103 -1.60 2.19 -2.36
CA ASP A 103 -1.98 2.61 -1.01
C ASP A 103 -1.54 4.05 -0.73
N ALA A 104 -2.40 4.84 -0.09
CA ALA A 104 -2.15 6.25 0.18
C ALA A 104 -0.91 6.46 1.05
N SER A 105 -0.67 5.61 2.05
CA SER A 105 0.54 5.67 2.87
C SER A 105 1.80 5.48 2.02
N ALA A 106 1.77 4.54 1.06
CA ALA A 106 2.86 4.30 0.13
C ALA A 106 3.08 5.48 -0.83
N LEU A 107 2.01 6.11 -1.32
CA LEU A 107 2.09 7.32 -2.15
C LEU A 107 2.76 8.47 -1.40
N HIS A 108 2.35 8.71 -0.15
CA HIS A 108 2.98 9.75 0.68
C HIS A 108 4.44 9.42 0.97
N GLY A 109 4.76 8.16 1.31
CA GLY A 109 6.14 7.70 1.51
C GLY A 109 7.00 7.82 0.25
N THR A 110 6.44 7.49 -0.91
CA THR A 110 7.11 7.68 -2.21
C THR A 110 7.38 9.15 -2.45
N ARG A 111 6.35 9.99 -2.32
CA ARG A 111 6.44 11.43 -2.61
C ARG A 111 7.57 12.12 -1.85
N VAL A 112 7.70 11.88 -0.54
CA VAL A 112 8.74 12.54 0.28
C VAL A 112 10.16 12.10 -0.08
N ASN A 113 10.33 10.98 -0.76
CA ASN A 113 11.61 10.46 -1.23
C ASN A 113 11.92 10.80 -2.69
N LEU A 114 11.04 11.50 -3.40
CA LEU A 114 11.31 11.97 -4.76
C LEU A 114 12.34 13.12 -4.75
N GLU A 115 13.04 13.29 -5.86
CA GLU A 115 14.00 14.40 -6.03
C GLU A 115 13.31 15.76 -5.89
N LYS A 116 12.04 15.86 -6.36
CA LYS A 116 11.22 17.08 -6.30
C LYS A 116 9.84 16.79 -5.73
N PRO A 117 9.72 16.60 -4.40
CA PRO A 117 8.44 16.22 -3.78
C PRO A 117 7.31 17.23 -4.04
N ASP A 118 7.68 18.51 -4.18
CA ASP A 118 6.72 19.61 -4.36
C ASP A 118 6.11 19.67 -5.76
N ASP A 119 6.69 19.00 -6.74
CA ASP A 119 6.13 18.89 -8.09
C ASP A 119 5.01 17.84 -8.18
N HIS A 120 4.79 17.08 -7.11
CA HIS A 120 3.82 16.00 -7.04
C HIS A 120 2.74 16.28 -6.01
N LEU A 121 1.52 15.80 -6.30
CA LEU A 121 0.35 15.88 -5.42
C LEU A 121 -0.26 14.51 -5.23
N VAL A 122 -0.51 14.10 -3.98
CA VAL A 122 -1.40 12.99 -3.67
C VAL A 122 -2.81 13.57 -3.60
N LEU A 123 -3.72 13.06 -4.42
CA LEU A 123 -5.09 13.52 -4.49
C LEU A 123 -5.86 13.15 -3.21
N PRO A 124 -6.89 13.93 -2.83
CA PRO A 124 -7.55 13.76 -1.54
C PRO A 124 -8.48 12.54 -1.45
N GLU A 125 -8.90 11.99 -2.59
CA GLU A 125 -9.83 10.86 -2.60
C GLU A 125 -9.13 9.56 -2.23
N ILE A 126 -9.78 8.84 -1.31
CA ILE A 126 -9.47 7.46 -0.96
C ILE A 126 -10.56 6.57 -1.52
N ILE A 127 -10.22 5.72 -2.47
CA ILE A 127 -11.17 4.95 -3.27
C ILE A 127 -11.44 3.54 -2.77
N SER A 128 -10.72 3.10 -1.73
CA SER A 128 -10.91 1.77 -1.14
C SER A 128 -10.66 1.77 0.36
N LYS A 129 -10.91 0.61 1.00
CA LYS A 129 -10.52 0.32 2.37
C LYS A 129 -9.60 -0.89 2.35
N GLU A 130 -8.36 -0.68 2.77
CA GLU A 130 -7.31 -1.68 2.72
C GLU A 130 -6.89 -2.08 4.15
N PRO A 131 -7.49 -3.14 4.74
CA PRO A 131 -7.01 -3.70 6.00
C PRO A 131 -5.71 -4.46 5.75
N LEU A 132 -4.58 -3.85 6.07
CA LEU A 132 -3.25 -4.40 5.83
C LEU A 132 -2.79 -5.23 7.03
N GLY A 133 -2.16 -6.37 6.77
CA GLY A 133 -1.64 -7.21 7.84
C GLY A 133 -0.59 -8.21 7.40
N PRO A 134 0.26 -8.64 8.34
CA PRO A 134 1.21 -9.71 8.09
C PRO A 134 0.47 -11.04 7.93
N LEU A 135 1.06 -11.93 7.14
CA LEU A 135 0.48 -13.22 6.85
C LEU A 135 1.56 -14.32 6.79
N VAL A 136 1.11 -15.57 6.96
CA VAL A 136 1.87 -16.80 6.84
C VAL A 136 1.13 -17.80 5.95
N ARG A 137 1.78 -18.89 5.56
CA ARG A 137 1.12 -19.98 4.82
C ARG A 137 0.13 -20.72 5.71
N HIS A 138 -0.95 -21.24 5.12
CA HIS A 138 -1.87 -22.16 5.82
C HIS A 138 -1.14 -23.43 6.26
N GLY A 139 -1.64 -24.04 7.34
CA GLY A 139 -1.29 -25.39 7.78
C GLY A 139 -0.21 -25.46 8.86
N ASP A 140 0.29 -24.33 9.33
CA ASP A 140 1.15 -24.26 10.53
C ASP A 140 0.52 -23.30 11.54
N ASP A 141 -0.40 -23.83 12.34
CA ASP A 141 -1.14 -23.05 13.33
C ASP A 141 -0.23 -22.54 14.45
N ASN A 142 0.80 -23.32 14.82
CA ASN A 142 1.77 -22.90 15.82
C ASN A 142 2.58 -21.69 15.34
N TRP A 143 3.02 -21.68 14.07
CA TRP A 143 3.72 -20.55 13.50
C TRP A 143 2.81 -19.32 13.36
N ALA A 144 1.57 -19.53 12.94
CA ALA A 144 0.55 -18.47 12.88
C ALA A 144 0.32 -17.85 14.26
N ASP A 145 0.22 -18.66 15.33
CA ASP A 145 0.07 -18.17 16.70
C ASP A 145 1.28 -17.37 17.18
N VAL A 146 2.50 -17.83 16.90
CA VAL A 146 3.72 -17.06 17.21
C VAL A 146 3.67 -15.68 16.53
N GLY A 147 3.38 -15.63 15.23
CA GLY A 147 3.30 -14.37 14.49
C GLY A 147 2.19 -13.45 15.01
N ARG A 148 1.02 -14.00 15.33
CA ARG A 148 -0.11 -13.25 15.89
C ARG A 148 0.22 -12.63 17.25
N TRP A 149 0.85 -13.40 18.13
CA TRP A 149 1.23 -12.90 19.46
C TRP A 149 2.38 -11.89 19.42
N VAL A 150 3.29 -11.99 18.45
CA VAL A 150 4.27 -10.91 18.20
C VAL A 150 3.56 -9.64 17.77
N LEU A 151 2.60 -9.71 16.84
CA LEU A 151 1.80 -8.56 16.42
C LEU A 151 1.05 -7.94 17.61
N ASN A 152 0.37 -8.76 18.42
CA ASN A 152 -0.34 -8.30 19.62
C ASN A 152 0.60 -7.64 20.63
N ALA A 153 1.80 -8.19 20.80
CA ALA A 153 2.80 -7.59 21.68
C ALA A 153 3.24 -6.20 21.23
N LEU A 154 3.38 -6.00 19.91
CA LEU A 154 3.70 -4.69 19.34
C LEU A 154 2.56 -3.69 19.56
N VAL A 155 1.31 -4.09 19.37
CA VAL A 155 0.12 -3.25 19.63
C VAL A 155 0.05 -2.87 21.11
N ILE A 156 0.24 -3.84 22.01
CA ILE A 156 0.25 -3.58 23.47
C ILE A 156 1.41 -2.65 23.86
N ALA A 157 2.56 -2.81 23.22
CA ALA A 157 3.72 -1.93 23.48
C ALA A 157 3.42 -0.48 23.07
N GLU A 158 2.77 -0.29 21.91
CA GLU A 158 2.32 1.02 21.45
C GLU A 158 1.30 1.64 22.41
N GLU A 159 0.27 0.89 22.82
CA GLU A 159 -0.75 1.34 23.78
C GLU A 159 -0.14 1.76 25.13
N LYS A 160 0.95 1.11 25.55
CA LYS A 160 1.68 1.42 26.80
C LYS A 160 2.75 2.49 26.62
N GLY A 161 2.91 3.07 25.45
CA GLY A 161 3.95 4.04 25.14
C GLY A 161 5.36 3.44 25.08
N CYS A 162 5.50 2.12 24.97
CA CYS A 162 6.77 1.42 24.80
C CYS A 162 7.18 1.44 23.32
N LEU A 163 7.51 2.61 22.78
CA LEU A 163 7.88 2.78 21.39
C LEU A 163 9.39 2.55 21.21
N LEU A 164 9.82 2.23 19.99
CA LEU A 164 11.23 1.95 19.66
C LEU A 164 12.18 3.08 20.05
N TYR A 165 11.73 4.34 20.04
CA TYR A 165 12.51 5.50 20.44
C TYR A 165 12.52 5.75 21.96
N THR A 166 11.74 5.02 22.75
CA THR A 166 11.80 5.01 24.21
C THR A 166 12.69 3.89 24.75
N SER A 167 13.07 2.93 23.91
CA SER A 167 14.12 1.97 24.21
C SER A 167 15.46 2.56 23.77
N PRO A 168 16.51 2.51 24.61
CA PRO A 168 17.84 2.94 24.17
C PRO A 168 18.24 2.14 22.95
N SER A 169 18.51 2.84 21.84
CA SER A 169 19.02 2.19 20.66
C SER A 169 20.43 1.65 20.92
N PRO A 170 20.93 0.65 20.19
CA PRO A 170 22.32 0.23 20.30
C PRO A 170 23.32 1.38 20.10
N ARG A 171 22.92 2.49 19.47
CA ARG A 171 23.73 3.70 19.30
C ARG A 171 23.76 4.56 20.58
N ASP A 172 22.69 4.51 21.40
CA ASP A 172 22.59 5.27 22.64
C ASP A 172 23.32 4.58 23.81
N LEU A 173 23.75 3.32 23.61
CA LEU A 173 24.52 2.54 24.57
C LEU A 173 26.05 2.61 24.35
N SER A 174 26.48 3.39 23.35
CA SER A 174 27.90 3.51 22.97
C SER A 174 28.61 4.78 23.46
N GLU A 175 28.01 5.52 24.44
CA GLU A 175 28.67 6.61 25.15
C GLU A 175 29.18 6.19 26.52
#